data_6702157993339d60bff8546fa139cfd5
#
_entry.id   6702157993339d60bff8546fa139cfd5
#
_cell.length_a   1.000
_cell.length_b   1.000
_cell.length_c   1.000
_cell.angle_alpha   90.00
_cell.angle_beta   90.00
_cell.angle_gamma   90.00
#
_symmetry.space_group_name_H-M   'P 1'
#
loop_
_entity.id
_entity.type
_entity.pdbx_description
1 polymer ?
#
loop_
_entity_poly.entity_id
_entity_poly.type
_entity_poly.pdbx_seq_one_letter_code
_entity_poly.pdbx_strand_id
1 'polypeptide(L)'
;MKLILLLIIIALTSFDSKSQENMKIVYVYDALCGWCYGFSPVMVQFYEKYKDKVDFEVISGGMITGDRIGPIGEVASYIRWAYKDVENATGIKFGSQFLNQTLENGEAIFTSIPPAIALSVFKETKPEQSIPFASELQKAIYYDGIEPENLEAYGEIAEKFGLNAKSFVTKMKDPFYKNKALEDFEKSAKLNVSGFPTLFIKMDGTYRKIGSGYMPLSKLYRNYLLLLGQD
;
A
#
# COMPACT_ATOMS: atom_id res chain seq x y z
N MET A 1 -78.03 -0.46 1.03
CA MET A 1 -76.74 -0.31 1.64
C MET A 1 -75.68 -0.96 0.74
N LYS A 2 -74.99 -0.18 -0.05
CA LYS A 2 -73.94 -0.67 -0.97
C LYS A 2 -72.60 -0.53 -0.27
N LEU A 3 -71.93 -1.65 0.00
CA LEU A 3 -70.55 -1.71 0.60
C LEU A 3 -69.53 -1.48 -0.52
N ILE A 4 -68.85 -0.35 -0.49
CA ILE A 4 -67.78 -0.04 -1.44
C ILE A 4 -66.50 -0.64 -0.84
N LEU A 5 -65.96 -1.67 -1.48
CA LEU A 5 -64.70 -2.30 -1.13
C LEU A 5 -63.53 -1.47 -1.75
N LEU A 6 -62.81 -0.75 -0.91
CA LEU A 6 -61.67 0.05 -1.35
C LEU A 6 -60.42 -0.86 -1.43
N LEU A 7 -60.03 -1.26 -2.64
CA LEU A 7 -58.81 -2.00 -2.92
C LEU A 7 -57.61 -1.01 -2.87
N ILE A 8 -56.84 -1.05 -1.78
CA ILE A 8 -55.58 -0.36 -1.69
C ILE A 8 -54.54 -1.22 -2.41
N ILE A 9 -54.13 -0.80 -3.61
CA ILE A 9 -53.02 -1.37 -4.34
C ILE A 9 -51.72 -0.77 -3.70
N ILE A 10 -51.09 -1.57 -2.84
CA ILE A 10 -49.73 -1.25 -2.36
C ILE A 10 -48.79 -1.56 -3.52
N ALA A 11 -48.40 -0.54 -4.25
CA ALA A 11 -47.28 -0.62 -5.17
C ALA A 11 -46.00 -0.85 -4.36
N LEU A 12 -45.57 -2.10 -4.26
CA LEU A 12 -44.25 -2.48 -3.83
C LEU A 12 -43.25 -1.92 -4.88
N THR A 13 -42.79 -0.72 -4.66
CA THR A 13 -41.59 -0.23 -5.36
C THR A 13 -40.46 -1.12 -4.88
N SER A 14 -40.13 -2.12 -5.70
CA SER A 14 -38.86 -2.84 -5.58
C SER A 14 -37.77 -1.79 -5.66
N PHE A 15 -37.17 -1.44 -4.51
CA PHE A 15 -35.92 -0.76 -4.49
C PHE A 15 -34.92 -1.75 -5.12
N ASP A 16 -34.65 -1.53 -6.41
CA ASP A 16 -33.56 -2.19 -7.10
C ASP A 16 -32.30 -1.81 -6.32
N SER A 17 -31.88 -2.69 -5.44
CA SER A 17 -30.56 -2.66 -4.83
C SER A 17 -29.58 -2.92 -5.97
N LYS A 18 -29.32 -1.87 -6.78
CA LYS A 18 -28.18 -1.82 -7.66
C LYS A 18 -27.00 -2.12 -6.75
N SER A 19 -26.39 -3.30 -6.92
CA SER A 19 -25.19 -3.68 -6.20
C SER A 19 -24.24 -2.49 -6.30
N GLN A 20 -24.02 -1.84 -5.18
CA GLN A 20 -23.05 -0.75 -5.09
C GLN A 20 -21.72 -1.41 -5.39
N GLU A 21 -21.28 -1.34 -6.65
CA GLU A 21 -20.04 -1.95 -7.09
C GLU A 21 -18.96 -1.37 -6.19
N ASN A 22 -18.29 -2.24 -5.43
CA ASN A 22 -17.45 -1.87 -4.32
C ASN A 22 -16.35 -0.91 -4.79
N MET A 23 -16.52 0.35 -4.45
CA MET A 23 -15.49 1.37 -4.65
C MET A 23 -14.25 0.97 -3.86
N LYS A 24 -13.10 1.01 -4.52
CA LYS A 24 -11.83 0.61 -3.92
C LYS A 24 -10.77 1.66 -4.16
N ILE A 25 -10.05 2.01 -3.10
CA ILE A 25 -8.81 2.79 -3.21
C ILE A 25 -7.67 1.82 -3.45
N VAL A 26 -6.94 2.04 -4.54
CA VAL A 26 -5.78 1.23 -4.92
C VAL A 26 -4.52 2.04 -4.73
N TYR A 27 -3.69 1.62 -3.78
CA TYR A 27 -2.41 2.23 -3.45
C TYR A 27 -1.29 1.39 -4.04
N VAL A 28 -0.63 1.93 -5.07
CA VAL A 28 0.55 1.32 -5.68
C VAL A 28 1.78 1.96 -5.06
N TYR A 29 2.58 1.16 -4.38
CA TYR A 29 3.75 1.59 -3.65
C TYR A 29 4.91 0.62 -3.86
N ASP A 30 6.09 1.00 -3.43
CA ASP A 30 7.19 0.06 -3.26
C ASP A 30 7.78 0.25 -1.85
N ALA A 31 8.08 -0.87 -1.18
CA ALA A 31 8.62 -0.82 0.18
C ALA A 31 10.00 -0.14 0.23
N LEU A 32 10.76 -0.20 -0.87
CA LEU A 32 12.07 0.42 -1.02
C LEU A 32 12.03 1.82 -1.68
N CYS A 33 10.84 2.41 -1.79
CA CYS A 33 10.69 3.77 -2.29
C CYS A 33 10.67 4.78 -1.13
N GLY A 34 11.69 5.60 -0.99
CA GLY A 34 11.80 6.63 0.07
C GLY A 34 10.62 7.63 0.05
N TRP A 35 10.11 8.02 -1.13
CA TRP A 35 8.93 8.87 -1.24
C TRP A 35 7.64 8.17 -0.79
N CYS A 36 7.56 6.84 -0.95
CA CYS A 36 6.46 6.06 -0.39
C CYS A 36 6.54 6.02 1.14
N TYR A 37 7.74 5.87 1.69
CA TYR A 37 7.96 5.97 3.13
C TYR A 37 7.52 7.35 3.65
N GLY A 38 7.94 8.44 2.99
CA GLY A 38 7.51 9.79 3.33
C GLY A 38 5.99 10.02 3.22
N PHE A 39 5.34 9.29 2.33
CA PHE A 39 3.88 9.37 2.13
C PHE A 39 3.09 8.46 3.07
N SER A 40 3.72 7.47 3.68
CA SER A 40 3.01 6.46 4.49
C SER A 40 2.17 7.04 5.63
N PRO A 41 2.58 8.10 6.39
CA PRO A 41 1.72 8.70 7.40
C PRO A 41 0.46 9.34 6.84
N VAL A 42 0.54 9.93 5.65
CA VAL A 42 -0.62 10.50 4.94
C VAL A 42 -1.58 9.39 4.52
N MET A 43 -1.03 8.30 3.99
CA MET A 43 -1.83 7.15 3.54
C MET A 43 -2.53 6.45 4.69
N VAL A 44 -1.86 6.29 5.85
CA VAL A 44 -2.47 5.73 7.06
C VAL A 44 -3.61 6.63 7.56
N GLN A 45 -3.42 7.96 7.64
CA GLN A 45 -4.48 8.89 8.04
C GLN A 45 -5.67 8.87 7.07
N PHE A 46 -5.41 8.75 5.78
CA PHE A 46 -6.46 8.62 4.77
C PHE A 46 -7.23 7.31 4.94
N TYR A 47 -6.51 6.19 5.14
CA TYR A 47 -7.10 4.88 5.41
C TYR A 47 -7.97 4.91 6.67
N GLU A 48 -7.48 5.42 7.80
CA GLU A 48 -8.24 5.49 9.06
C GLU A 48 -9.55 6.25 8.92
N LYS A 49 -9.58 7.30 8.09
CA LYS A 49 -10.80 8.09 7.84
C LYS A 49 -11.82 7.36 6.98
N TYR A 50 -11.38 6.49 6.08
CA TYR A 50 -12.27 5.93 5.05
C TYR A 50 -12.41 4.41 5.09
N LYS A 51 -11.68 3.67 5.94
CA LYS A 51 -11.67 2.20 6.00
C LYS A 51 -13.05 1.55 6.18
N ASP A 52 -13.98 2.26 6.84
CA ASP A 52 -15.36 1.77 7.06
C ASP A 52 -16.32 2.17 5.92
N LYS A 53 -15.82 2.88 4.89
CA LYS A 53 -16.63 3.42 3.78
C LYS A 53 -16.19 2.94 2.41
N VAL A 54 -14.95 2.52 2.26
CA VAL A 54 -14.35 2.11 1.00
C VAL A 54 -13.27 1.07 1.24
N ASP A 55 -13.21 0.08 0.36
CA ASP A 55 -12.16 -0.92 0.39
C ASP A 55 -10.80 -0.32 0.02
N PHE A 56 -9.74 -0.89 0.60
CA PHE A 56 -8.37 -0.55 0.26
C PHE A 56 -7.64 -1.77 -0.29
N GLU A 57 -6.86 -1.54 -1.34
CA GLU A 57 -5.96 -2.52 -1.93
C GLU A 57 -4.56 -1.93 -2.03
N VAL A 58 -3.57 -2.67 -1.57
CA VAL A 58 -2.16 -2.32 -1.74
C VAL A 58 -1.54 -3.22 -2.80
N ILE A 59 -0.86 -2.61 -3.77
CA ILE A 59 -0.14 -3.27 -4.84
C ILE A 59 1.34 -2.95 -4.72
N SER A 60 2.18 -3.97 -4.65
CA SER A 60 3.63 -3.79 -4.70
C SER A 60 4.09 -3.41 -6.11
N GLY A 61 5.00 -2.43 -6.20
CA GLY A 61 5.38 -1.84 -7.48
C GLY A 61 6.53 -2.52 -8.21
N GLY A 62 7.42 -3.21 -7.48
CA GLY A 62 8.61 -3.85 -8.07
C GLY A 62 9.66 -2.85 -8.54
N MET A 63 9.93 -1.81 -7.74
CA MET A 63 10.91 -0.77 -8.11
C MET A 63 12.32 -1.31 -8.29
N ILE A 64 12.76 -2.21 -7.41
CA ILE A 64 14.10 -2.80 -7.44
C ILE A 64 13.99 -4.28 -7.71
N THR A 65 14.10 -4.65 -9.00
CA THR A 65 14.01 -6.03 -9.52
C THR A 65 14.99 -6.22 -10.67
N GLY A 66 15.31 -7.49 -11.00
CA GLY A 66 16.24 -7.84 -12.10
C GLY A 66 17.62 -7.21 -11.87
N ASP A 67 18.16 -6.57 -12.90
CA ASP A 67 19.49 -5.97 -12.88
C ASP A 67 19.66 -4.78 -11.92
N ARG A 68 18.56 -4.32 -11.31
CA ARG A 68 18.62 -3.27 -10.27
C ARG A 68 18.82 -3.81 -8.86
N ILE A 69 18.77 -5.12 -8.69
CA ILE A 69 19.03 -5.76 -7.39
C ILE A 69 20.53 -5.71 -7.13
N GLY A 70 20.92 -5.16 -5.98
CA GLY A 70 22.33 -5.08 -5.60
C GLY A 70 22.52 -4.44 -4.24
N PRO A 71 23.79 -4.31 -3.80
CA PRO A 71 24.13 -3.66 -2.55
C PRO A 71 23.67 -2.20 -2.54
N ILE A 72 23.06 -1.75 -1.43
CA ILE A 72 22.63 -0.35 -1.27
C ILE A 72 23.81 0.64 -1.45
N GLY A 73 25.04 0.19 -1.20
CA GLY A 73 26.26 0.97 -1.38
C GLY A 73 26.42 1.53 -2.80
N GLU A 74 25.94 0.84 -3.84
CA GLU A 74 25.99 1.28 -5.23
C GLU A 74 25.21 2.58 -5.47
N VAL A 75 24.18 2.83 -4.67
CA VAL A 75 23.32 4.03 -4.75
C VAL A 75 23.39 4.92 -3.51
N ALA A 76 24.31 4.61 -2.57
CA ALA A 76 24.41 5.33 -1.30
C ALA A 76 24.72 6.82 -1.48
N SER A 77 25.56 7.19 -2.45
CA SER A 77 25.85 8.59 -2.76
C SER A 77 24.59 9.40 -3.12
N TYR A 78 23.67 8.79 -3.87
CA TYR A 78 22.38 9.40 -4.19
C TYR A 78 21.47 9.45 -2.95
N ILE A 79 21.38 8.35 -2.19
CA ILE A 79 20.46 8.27 -1.03
C ILE A 79 20.86 9.28 0.04
N ARG A 80 22.16 9.50 0.30
CA ARG A 80 22.67 10.42 1.34
C ARG A 80 22.20 11.87 1.22
N TRP A 81 21.80 12.31 0.06
CA TRP A 81 21.15 13.63 -0.09
C TRP A 81 19.64 13.51 -0.35
N ALA A 82 19.19 12.50 -1.09
CA ALA A 82 17.78 12.36 -1.47
C ALA A 82 16.85 12.15 -0.25
N TYR A 83 17.30 11.44 0.81
CA TYR A 83 16.48 11.26 2.00
C TYR A 83 16.13 12.59 2.69
N LYS A 84 17.05 13.58 2.61
CA LYS A 84 16.80 14.91 3.19
C LYS A 84 15.66 15.64 2.50
N ASP A 85 15.53 15.47 1.18
CA ASP A 85 14.41 16.04 0.43
C ASP A 85 13.09 15.41 0.86
N VAL A 86 13.07 14.09 1.09
CA VAL A 86 11.90 13.40 1.64
C VAL A 86 11.58 13.93 3.04
N GLU A 87 12.56 14.02 3.95
CA GLU A 87 12.34 14.56 5.30
C GLU A 87 11.80 15.99 5.27
N ASN A 88 12.41 16.85 4.45
CA ASN A 88 12.01 18.26 4.32
C ASN A 88 10.58 18.41 3.78
N ALA A 89 10.21 17.60 2.79
CA ALA A 89 8.90 17.69 2.15
C ALA A 89 7.78 17.07 3.00
N THR A 90 8.08 16.03 3.77
CA THR A 90 7.07 15.19 4.41
C THR A 90 7.05 15.28 5.95
N GLY A 91 8.14 15.70 6.55
CA GLY A 91 8.35 15.72 8.00
C GLY A 91 8.70 14.36 8.62
N ILE A 92 8.68 13.26 7.83
CA ILE A 92 9.12 11.95 8.32
C ILE A 92 10.61 11.98 8.66
N LYS A 93 11.07 11.04 9.49
CA LYS A 93 12.48 10.89 9.80
C LYS A 93 13.00 9.53 9.39
N PHE A 94 14.14 9.51 8.72
CA PHE A 94 14.91 8.29 8.53
C PHE A 94 15.67 7.96 9.82
N GLY A 95 15.67 6.69 10.21
CA GLY A 95 16.26 6.28 11.47
C GLY A 95 17.79 6.21 11.42
N SER A 96 18.42 6.41 12.60
CA SER A 96 19.88 6.30 12.72
C SER A 96 20.39 4.90 12.38
N GLN A 97 19.60 3.84 12.61
CA GLN A 97 19.97 2.48 12.24
C GLN A 97 20.08 2.34 10.71
N PHE A 98 19.10 2.89 9.97
CA PHE A 98 19.18 2.91 8.52
C PHE A 98 20.36 3.78 8.03
N LEU A 99 20.47 5.02 8.51
CA LEU A 99 21.44 5.98 7.99
C LEU A 99 22.88 5.61 8.33
N ASN A 100 23.15 5.23 9.60
CA ASN A 100 24.52 5.06 10.10
C ASN A 100 25.00 3.61 10.08
N GLN A 101 24.10 2.66 9.80
CA GLN A 101 24.49 1.24 9.70
C GLN A 101 24.16 0.69 8.31
N THR A 102 22.88 0.52 7.95
CA THR A 102 22.51 -0.10 6.67
C THR A 102 23.10 0.65 5.48
N LEU A 103 22.94 1.98 5.43
CA LEU A 103 23.38 2.82 4.32
C LEU A 103 24.92 3.02 4.33
N GLU A 104 25.55 3.23 5.51
CA GLU A 104 26.99 3.42 5.60
C GLU A 104 27.77 2.13 5.37
N ASN A 105 27.27 0.99 5.86
CA ASN A 105 27.85 -0.32 5.60
C ASN A 105 27.79 -0.67 4.11
N GLY A 106 26.67 -0.34 3.47
CA GLY A 106 26.49 -0.46 2.03
C GLY A 106 26.33 -1.89 1.50
N GLU A 107 26.37 -2.91 2.37
CA GLU A 107 26.39 -4.33 1.98
C GLU A 107 24.99 -4.92 1.78
N ALA A 108 23.97 -4.33 2.45
CA ALA A 108 22.59 -4.83 2.39
C ALA A 108 22.06 -4.88 0.96
N ILE A 109 21.58 -6.05 0.55
CA ILE A 109 21.01 -6.24 -0.78
C ILE A 109 19.61 -5.62 -0.84
N PHE A 110 19.46 -4.61 -1.68
CA PHE A 110 18.19 -3.96 -1.90
C PHE A 110 17.44 -4.65 -3.04
N THR A 111 16.30 -5.21 -2.71
CA THR A 111 15.37 -5.91 -3.61
C THR A 111 13.94 -5.74 -3.12
N SER A 112 13.02 -5.38 -4.04
CA SER A 112 11.59 -5.25 -3.73
C SER A 112 10.88 -6.58 -3.52
N ILE A 113 11.54 -7.71 -3.79
CA ILE A 113 10.89 -9.03 -3.78
C ILE A 113 10.47 -9.48 -2.37
N PRO A 114 11.37 -9.55 -1.35
CA PRO A 114 10.97 -10.05 -0.04
C PRO A 114 9.87 -9.23 0.65
N PRO A 115 9.91 -7.88 0.68
CA PRO A 115 8.82 -7.11 1.28
C PRO A 115 7.51 -7.23 0.50
N ALA A 116 7.54 -7.43 -0.83
CA ALA A 116 6.34 -7.71 -1.61
C ALA A 116 5.75 -9.09 -1.31
N ILE A 117 6.61 -10.10 -1.08
CA ILE A 117 6.18 -11.42 -0.61
C ILE A 117 5.53 -11.29 0.77
N ALA A 118 6.14 -10.57 1.71
CA ALA A 118 5.57 -10.33 3.04
C ALA A 118 4.17 -9.70 2.94
N LEU A 119 4.00 -8.68 2.10
CA LEU A 119 2.67 -8.09 1.86
C LEU A 119 1.70 -9.11 1.25
N SER A 120 2.13 -9.97 0.33
CA SER A 120 1.28 -10.99 -0.29
C SER A 120 0.81 -12.04 0.71
N VAL A 121 1.68 -12.49 1.62
CA VAL A 121 1.31 -13.37 2.75
C VAL A 121 0.30 -12.68 3.66
N PHE A 122 0.54 -11.41 3.99
CA PHE A 122 -0.33 -10.65 4.90
C PHE A 122 -1.75 -10.47 4.32
N LYS A 123 -1.84 -10.13 3.03
CA LYS A 123 -3.11 -9.93 2.32
C LYS A 123 -4.01 -11.18 2.29
N GLU A 124 -3.46 -12.37 2.44
CA GLU A 124 -4.27 -13.60 2.52
C GLU A 124 -5.13 -13.65 3.77
N THR A 125 -4.64 -13.11 4.89
CA THR A 125 -5.28 -13.25 6.20
C THR A 125 -5.96 -11.97 6.66
N LYS A 126 -5.36 -10.81 6.37
CA LYS A 126 -5.80 -9.49 6.84
C LYS A 126 -5.73 -8.43 5.72
N PRO A 127 -6.41 -8.65 4.58
CA PRO A 127 -6.34 -7.72 3.43
C PRO A 127 -6.78 -6.30 3.80
N GLU A 128 -7.73 -6.16 4.72
CA GLU A 128 -8.25 -4.87 5.20
C GLU A 128 -7.18 -4.03 5.91
N GLN A 129 -6.16 -4.66 6.51
CA GLN A 129 -5.07 -3.97 7.22
C GLN A 129 -3.80 -3.81 6.37
N SER A 130 -3.89 -3.97 5.05
CA SER A 130 -2.72 -3.91 4.16
C SER A 130 -2.03 -2.53 4.16
N ILE A 131 -2.77 -1.44 4.36
CA ILE A 131 -2.19 -0.09 4.44
C ILE A 131 -1.29 0.07 5.68
N PRO A 132 -1.77 -0.18 6.92
CA PRO A 132 -0.89 -0.09 8.09
C PRO A 132 0.26 -1.11 8.02
N PHE A 133 0.06 -2.30 7.48
CA PHE A 133 1.14 -3.27 7.32
C PHE A 133 2.22 -2.78 6.34
N ALA A 134 1.84 -2.23 5.19
CA ALA A 134 2.78 -1.63 4.24
C ALA A 134 3.57 -0.47 4.87
N SER A 135 2.94 0.34 5.73
CA SER A 135 3.61 1.40 6.49
C SER A 135 4.64 0.84 7.48
N GLU A 136 4.32 -0.26 8.19
CA GLU A 136 5.27 -0.92 9.11
C GLU A 136 6.45 -1.55 8.36
N LEU A 137 6.24 -2.13 7.16
CA LEU A 137 7.34 -2.62 6.32
C LEU A 137 8.33 -1.50 5.98
N GLN A 138 7.83 -0.35 5.58
CA GLN A 138 8.66 0.80 5.23
C GLN A 138 9.39 1.39 6.45
N LYS A 139 8.69 1.48 7.59
CA LYS A 139 9.30 1.91 8.85
C LYS A 139 10.42 0.97 9.27
N ALA A 140 10.22 -0.32 9.19
CA ALA A 140 11.24 -1.31 9.54
C ALA A 140 12.50 -1.14 8.67
N ILE A 141 12.36 -0.89 7.37
CA ILE A 141 13.48 -0.68 6.46
C ILE A 141 14.16 0.67 6.72
N TYR A 142 13.41 1.77 6.69
CA TYR A 142 13.97 3.12 6.66
C TYR A 142 14.21 3.76 8.03
N TYR A 143 13.58 3.25 9.07
CA TYR A 143 13.77 3.74 10.43
C TYR A 143 14.55 2.73 11.29
N ASP A 144 14.07 1.47 11.32
CA ASP A 144 14.65 0.43 12.15
C ASP A 144 15.90 -0.22 11.48
N GLY A 145 16.12 0.01 10.17
CA GLY A 145 17.32 -0.39 9.44
C GLY A 145 17.39 -1.87 9.10
N ILE A 146 16.24 -2.58 9.03
CA ILE A 146 16.25 -3.99 8.63
C ILE A 146 16.72 -4.14 7.18
N GLU A 147 17.47 -5.19 6.92
CA GLU A 147 17.82 -5.56 5.56
C GLU A 147 16.62 -6.18 4.83
N PRO A 148 16.36 -5.84 3.55
CA PRO A 148 15.21 -6.36 2.82
C PRO A 148 15.14 -7.89 2.71
N GLU A 149 16.28 -8.59 2.80
CA GLU A 149 16.33 -10.05 2.76
C GLU A 149 16.17 -10.73 4.13
N ASN A 150 16.04 -9.97 5.21
CA ASN A 150 15.81 -10.51 6.55
C ASN A 150 14.35 -10.94 6.72
N LEU A 151 14.05 -12.21 6.40
CA LEU A 151 12.69 -12.74 6.45
C LEU A 151 12.14 -12.80 7.87
N GLU A 152 12.98 -13.04 8.88
CA GLU A 152 12.61 -13.13 10.28
C GLU A 152 12.04 -11.80 10.79
N ALA A 153 12.62 -10.68 10.37
CA ALA A 153 12.11 -9.35 10.71
C ALA A 153 10.68 -9.11 10.20
N TYR A 154 10.30 -9.65 9.04
CA TYR A 154 8.92 -9.56 8.55
C TYR A 154 7.96 -10.40 9.39
N GLY A 155 8.43 -11.52 9.94
CA GLY A 155 7.67 -12.30 10.92
C GLY A 155 7.38 -11.50 12.19
N GLU A 156 8.37 -10.79 12.73
CA GLU A 156 8.22 -9.91 13.90
C GLU A 156 7.25 -8.75 13.62
N ILE A 157 7.28 -8.19 12.42
CA ILE A 157 6.29 -7.18 12.00
C ILE A 157 4.88 -7.80 11.98
N ALA A 158 4.73 -9.00 11.45
CA ALA A 158 3.43 -9.67 11.38
C ALA A 158 2.84 -9.97 12.77
N GLU A 159 3.68 -10.22 13.81
CA GLU A 159 3.24 -10.37 15.19
C GLU A 159 2.54 -9.15 15.75
N LYS A 160 2.95 -7.93 15.36
CA LYS A 160 2.25 -6.70 15.75
C LYS A 160 0.79 -6.66 15.28
N PHE A 161 0.47 -7.45 14.25
CA PHE A 161 -0.88 -7.62 13.71
C PHE A 161 -1.56 -8.91 14.19
N GLY A 162 -0.98 -9.61 15.18
CA GLY A 162 -1.53 -10.82 15.77
C GLY A 162 -1.38 -12.08 14.90
N LEU A 163 -0.43 -12.08 13.97
CA LEU A 163 -0.07 -13.27 13.18
C LEU A 163 1.11 -13.99 13.83
N ASN A 164 1.20 -15.31 13.62
CA ASN A 164 2.33 -16.08 14.13
C ASN A 164 3.56 -15.89 13.23
N ALA A 165 4.65 -15.35 13.79
CA ALA A 165 5.88 -15.03 13.04
C ALA A 165 6.45 -16.24 12.29
N LYS A 166 6.58 -17.40 12.96
CA LYS A 166 7.16 -18.60 12.35
C LYS A 166 6.33 -19.10 11.16
N SER A 167 5.02 -19.12 11.30
CA SER A 167 4.10 -19.51 10.20
C SER A 167 4.17 -18.48 9.05
N PHE A 168 4.27 -17.19 9.38
CA PHE A 168 4.41 -16.13 8.39
C PHE A 168 5.68 -16.28 7.56
N VAL A 169 6.84 -16.46 8.21
CA VAL A 169 8.13 -16.68 7.54
C VAL A 169 8.12 -17.99 6.73
N THR A 170 7.47 -19.03 7.22
CA THR A 170 7.32 -20.28 6.46
C THR A 170 6.54 -20.04 5.16
N LYS A 171 5.44 -19.29 5.22
CA LYS A 171 4.68 -18.90 4.02
C LYS A 171 5.49 -18.03 3.06
N MET A 172 6.30 -17.10 3.55
CA MET A 172 7.18 -16.28 2.70
C MET A 172 8.15 -17.10 1.85
N LYS A 173 8.52 -18.31 2.29
CA LYS A 173 9.39 -19.25 1.56
C LYS A 173 8.64 -20.07 0.50
N ASP A 174 7.31 -20.03 0.49
CA ASP A 174 6.49 -20.74 -0.50
C ASP A 174 6.48 -19.96 -1.83
N PRO A 175 6.82 -20.61 -2.96
CA PRO A 175 6.78 -20.00 -4.29
C PRO A 175 5.42 -19.38 -4.66
N PHE A 176 4.33 -19.85 -4.10
CA PHE A 176 3.00 -19.28 -4.31
C PHE A 176 2.95 -17.78 -3.99
N TYR A 177 3.49 -17.35 -2.85
CA TYR A 177 3.47 -15.94 -2.47
C TYR A 177 4.47 -15.09 -3.26
N LYS A 178 5.59 -15.69 -3.69
CA LYS A 178 6.48 -15.03 -4.65
C LYS A 178 5.74 -14.74 -5.96
N ASN A 179 4.99 -15.70 -6.49
CA ASN A 179 4.19 -15.49 -7.69
C ASN A 179 3.13 -14.39 -7.48
N LYS A 180 2.48 -14.35 -6.30
CA LYS A 180 1.54 -13.27 -5.96
C LYS A 180 2.20 -11.89 -5.92
N ALA A 181 3.42 -11.79 -5.42
CA ALA A 181 4.18 -10.55 -5.46
C ALA A 181 4.52 -10.12 -6.90
N LEU A 182 4.89 -11.07 -7.76
CA LEU A 182 5.16 -10.79 -9.17
C LEU A 182 3.87 -10.40 -9.93
N GLU A 183 2.72 -10.99 -9.62
CA GLU A 183 1.41 -10.56 -10.14
C GLU A 183 1.10 -9.09 -9.78
N ASP A 184 1.46 -8.65 -8.56
CA ASP A 184 1.34 -7.25 -8.16
C ASP A 184 2.23 -6.34 -9.03
N PHE A 185 3.48 -6.75 -9.31
CA PHE A 185 4.38 -5.98 -10.18
C PHE A 185 3.83 -5.85 -11.60
N GLU A 186 3.32 -6.95 -12.16
CA GLU A 186 2.64 -6.91 -13.46
C GLU A 186 1.41 -6.02 -13.45
N LYS A 187 0.61 -6.07 -12.39
CA LYS A 187 -0.58 -5.24 -12.24
C LYS A 187 -0.20 -3.75 -12.17
N SER A 188 0.86 -3.39 -11.44
CA SER A 188 1.42 -2.05 -11.42
C SER A 188 1.80 -1.57 -12.82
N ALA A 189 2.49 -2.41 -13.59
CA ALA A 189 2.88 -2.12 -14.97
C ALA A 189 1.65 -1.95 -15.89
N LYS A 190 0.66 -2.85 -15.80
CA LYS A 190 -0.60 -2.78 -16.58
C LYS A 190 -1.42 -1.50 -16.27
N LEU A 191 -1.30 -0.96 -15.05
CA LEU A 191 -1.90 0.31 -14.66
C LEU A 191 -1.08 1.53 -15.15
N ASN A 192 -0.01 1.32 -15.91
CA ASN A 192 0.90 2.35 -16.40
C ASN A 192 1.46 3.23 -15.26
N VAL A 193 1.81 2.61 -14.12
CA VAL A 193 2.46 3.31 -13.01
C VAL A 193 3.92 3.55 -13.37
N SER A 194 4.28 4.81 -13.54
CA SER A 194 5.64 5.27 -13.89
C SER A 194 6.45 5.75 -12.68
N GLY A 195 5.85 5.78 -11.50
CA GLY A 195 6.51 6.22 -10.27
C GLY A 195 5.67 5.96 -9.02
N PHE A 196 6.33 5.93 -7.87
CA PHE A 196 5.70 5.61 -6.59
C PHE A 196 5.83 6.78 -5.61
N PRO A 197 4.84 6.96 -4.72
CA PRO A 197 3.55 6.29 -4.68
C PRO A 197 2.61 6.71 -5.81
N THR A 198 1.63 5.86 -6.19
CA THR A 198 0.52 6.24 -7.08
C THR A 198 -0.79 5.70 -6.50
N LEU A 199 -1.84 6.53 -6.49
CA LEU A 199 -3.16 6.17 -5.99
C LEU A 199 -4.19 6.24 -7.11
N PHE A 200 -5.08 5.25 -7.09
CA PHE A 200 -6.27 5.21 -7.94
C PHE A 200 -7.52 4.99 -7.08
N ILE A 201 -8.65 5.44 -7.59
CA ILE A 201 -9.94 4.94 -7.22
C ILE A 201 -10.41 3.99 -8.31
N LYS A 202 -10.83 2.79 -7.94
CA LYS A 202 -11.48 1.83 -8.81
C LYS A 202 -12.98 1.90 -8.57
N MET A 203 -13.74 2.20 -9.62
CA MET A 203 -15.20 2.23 -9.63
C MET A 203 -15.68 1.63 -10.94
N ASP A 204 -16.70 0.77 -10.90
CA ASP A 204 -17.30 0.16 -12.09
C ASP A 204 -16.24 -0.48 -13.02
N GLY A 205 -15.27 -1.18 -12.43
CA GLY A 205 -14.15 -1.79 -13.18
C GLY A 205 -13.10 -0.81 -13.70
N THR A 206 -13.33 0.50 -13.61
CA THR A 206 -12.46 1.55 -14.17
C THR A 206 -11.54 2.12 -13.09
N TYR A 207 -10.26 2.28 -13.43
CA TYR A 207 -9.26 2.94 -12.58
C TYR A 207 -9.13 4.41 -12.94
N ARG A 208 -9.36 5.31 -11.99
CA ARG A 208 -9.12 6.75 -12.13
C ARG A 208 -8.03 7.18 -11.17
N LYS A 209 -7.00 7.87 -11.68
CA LYS A 209 -5.86 8.29 -10.86
C LYS A 209 -6.25 9.42 -9.92
N ILE A 210 -6.05 9.23 -8.61
CA ILE A 210 -6.20 10.25 -7.58
C ILE A 210 -4.95 11.14 -7.56
N GLY A 211 -3.78 10.54 -7.69
CA GLY A 211 -2.52 11.25 -7.74
C GLY A 211 -1.30 10.33 -7.79
N SER A 212 -0.13 10.94 -8.00
CA SER A 212 1.18 10.28 -8.04
C SER A 212 2.21 11.14 -7.34
N GLY A 213 3.22 10.51 -6.74
CA GLY A 213 4.20 11.15 -5.88
C GLY A 213 3.63 11.59 -4.53
N TYR A 214 4.48 12.20 -3.71
CA TYR A 214 4.05 12.76 -2.43
C TYR A 214 3.02 13.89 -2.62
N MET A 215 2.01 13.88 -1.78
CA MET A 215 1.06 14.97 -1.62
C MET A 215 0.60 15.08 -0.17
N PRO A 216 0.36 16.30 0.35
CA PRO A 216 -0.20 16.46 1.69
C PRO A 216 -1.63 15.94 1.75
N LEU A 217 -2.06 15.57 2.96
CA LEU A 217 -3.37 14.96 3.22
C LEU A 217 -4.55 15.79 2.68
N SER A 218 -4.47 17.12 2.82
CA SER A 218 -5.49 18.04 2.31
C SER A 218 -5.67 17.95 0.78
N LYS A 219 -4.55 17.80 0.05
CA LYS A 219 -4.57 17.61 -1.41
C LYS A 219 -5.14 16.23 -1.77
N LEU A 220 -4.76 15.19 -1.03
CA LEU A 220 -5.30 13.84 -1.22
C LEU A 220 -6.82 13.83 -1.04
N TYR A 221 -7.34 14.44 0.03
CA TYR A 221 -8.78 14.56 0.26
C TYR A 221 -9.48 15.29 -0.88
N ARG A 222 -8.98 16.45 -1.28
CA ARG A 222 -9.56 17.23 -2.38
C ARG A 222 -9.62 16.41 -3.67
N ASN A 223 -8.53 15.79 -4.06
CA ASN A 223 -8.50 14.99 -5.29
C ASN A 223 -9.48 13.81 -5.23
N TYR A 224 -9.60 13.16 -4.08
CA TYR A 224 -10.54 12.06 -3.87
C TYR A 224 -11.99 12.55 -3.99
N LEU A 225 -12.36 13.64 -3.32
CA LEU A 225 -13.72 14.20 -3.36
C LEU A 225 -14.11 14.68 -4.77
N LEU A 226 -13.20 15.33 -5.49
CA LEU A 226 -13.41 15.72 -6.88
C LEU A 226 -13.75 14.54 -7.79
N LEU A 227 -13.08 13.40 -7.61
CA LEU A 227 -13.38 12.18 -8.38
C LEU A 227 -14.75 11.57 -8.05
N LEU A 228 -15.28 11.87 -6.86
CA LEU A 228 -16.62 11.48 -6.43
C LEU A 228 -17.72 12.48 -6.83
N GLY A 229 -17.34 13.62 -7.47
CA GLY A 229 -18.27 14.70 -7.77
C GLY A 229 -18.77 15.46 -6.52
N GLN A 230 -17.95 15.48 -5.46
CA GLN A 230 -18.20 16.17 -4.19
C GLN A 230 -17.23 17.34 -4.07
N ASP A 231 -17.70 18.55 -4.34
CA ASP A 231 -16.96 19.80 -4.15
C ASP A 231 -17.17 20.38 -2.74
#